data_155cecbab7b8884fdf6d43a7f62e0b99
#
_entry.id   155cecbab7b8884fdf6d43a7f62e0b99
#
_cell.length_a   1.000
_cell.length_b   1.000
_cell.length_c   1.000
_cell.angle_alpha   90.00
_cell.angle_beta   90.00
_cell.angle_gamma   90.00
#
_symmetry.space_group_name_H-M   'P 1'
#
loop_
_entity.id
_entity.type
_entity.pdbx_description
1 polymer ?
#
loop_
_entity_poly.entity_id
_entity_poly.type
_entity_poly.pdbx_seq_one_letter_code
_entity_poly.pdbx_strand_id
1 'polypeptide(L)'
;MTLSTSPGRAHAPAGTRRLVRTLYVSAFCDEFVLLYPVYALLFADTGLSVWQTASLFGLWSLTGVLLEVPSGAWADAVSRRLLLILGPLLTAAGFALWVLAPCYGAFALGFVLWGAGGALGSGALEALVYDELERAGAAGHYARFMGRARAIGIAATMSAMGLAGPVFAWGGYDAVGAASVLACLTVAAVATRFPEHRTPSGGGERWSATLRAGLADARADRSVRGALLLVPAVTAVWGALDEYTPLLARDTGVAAETVPWLLLVIWAGATAGSLLAGVAERLTANGFAALLAGSALALAVGGLAGTPAALVLVALAFGGFQLATVLADARLQQRIDDTGRATLTSVAGLGTELGNFATYGAYAAAATVWGHGTAFALSALPYVLTALLLTGAARTTAAAARARRRSRRSPS
;
A
#
# COMPACT_ATOMS: atom_id res chain seq x y z
N MET A 1 -8.40 38.87 -36.00
CA MET A 1 -8.99 37.60 -36.41
C MET A 1 -7.87 36.56 -36.49
N THR A 2 -7.49 35.99 -35.34
CA THR A 2 -6.38 35.02 -35.23
C THR A 2 -7.02 33.66 -34.95
N LEU A 3 -6.94 32.79 -35.95
CA LEU A 3 -7.43 31.41 -35.91
C LEU A 3 -6.60 30.62 -34.88
N SER A 4 -7.23 30.24 -33.78
CA SER A 4 -6.71 29.29 -32.82
C SER A 4 -6.65 27.89 -33.49
N THR A 5 -5.45 27.45 -33.82
CA THR A 5 -5.19 26.10 -34.26
C THR A 5 -5.32 25.14 -33.05
N SER A 6 -6.34 24.32 -33.05
CA SER A 6 -6.48 23.19 -32.11
C SER A 6 -5.21 22.34 -32.15
N PRO A 7 -4.64 21.93 -30.99
CA PRO A 7 -3.50 21.02 -30.98
C PRO A 7 -3.95 19.67 -31.56
N GLY A 8 -3.49 19.38 -32.76
CA GLY A 8 -3.67 18.11 -33.43
C GLY A 8 -3.25 16.97 -32.50
N ARG A 9 -3.96 15.84 -32.53
CA ARG A 9 -3.59 14.59 -31.90
C ARG A 9 -2.21 14.15 -32.42
N ALA A 10 -1.16 14.66 -31.77
CA ALA A 10 0.20 14.23 -32.09
C ALA A 10 0.28 12.73 -31.83
N HIS A 11 0.52 11.97 -32.87
CA HIS A 11 0.82 10.54 -32.78
C HIS A 11 2.09 10.39 -31.97
N ALA A 12 1.99 9.73 -30.79
CA ALA A 12 3.16 9.47 -29.96
C ALA A 12 4.25 8.77 -30.80
N PRO A 13 5.53 9.17 -30.69
CA PRO A 13 6.64 8.53 -31.41
C PRO A 13 6.64 7.02 -31.22
N ALA A 14 7.14 6.25 -32.19
CA ALA A 14 7.13 4.77 -32.13
C ALA A 14 7.79 4.22 -30.87
N GLY A 15 8.83 4.87 -30.37
CA GLY A 15 9.51 4.54 -29.11
C GLY A 15 8.59 4.67 -27.88
N THR A 16 7.79 5.74 -27.82
CA THR A 16 6.81 5.96 -26.72
C THR A 16 5.73 4.87 -26.70
N ARG A 17 5.28 4.42 -27.88
CA ARG A 17 4.29 3.32 -27.92
C ARG A 17 4.82 2.01 -27.36
N ARG A 18 6.08 1.68 -27.67
CA ARG A 18 6.73 0.47 -27.12
C ARG A 18 6.88 0.55 -25.61
N LEU A 19 7.40 1.68 -25.08
CA LEU A 19 7.53 1.93 -23.66
C LEU A 19 6.19 1.76 -22.93
N VAL A 20 5.15 2.48 -23.39
CA VAL A 20 3.82 2.48 -22.76
C VAL A 20 3.16 1.09 -22.80
N ARG A 21 3.29 0.37 -23.92
CA ARG A 21 2.79 -1.00 -24.00
C ARG A 21 3.51 -1.93 -23.03
N THR A 22 4.84 -1.84 -22.95
CA THR A 22 5.65 -2.63 -22.00
C THR A 22 5.25 -2.31 -20.56
N LEU A 23 5.09 -1.01 -20.22
CA LEU A 23 4.64 -0.55 -18.91
C LEU A 23 3.28 -1.15 -18.52
N TYR A 24 2.30 -1.13 -19.42
CA TYR A 24 0.95 -1.64 -19.10
C TYR A 24 0.91 -3.15 -18.95
N VAL A 25 1.65 -3.89 -19.81
CA VAL A 25 1.76 -5.35 -19.68
C VAL A 25 2.50 -5.72 -18.41
N SER A 26 3.59 -5.02 -18.08
CA SER A 26 4.32 -5.22 -16.83
C SER A 26 3.43 -4.97 -15.62
N ALA A 27 2.72 -3.83 -15.57
CA ALA A 27 1.82 -3.48 -14.48
C ALA A 27 0.67 -4.50 -14.30
N PHE A 28 0.14 -5.07 -15.39
CA PHE A 28 -0.86 -6.12 -15.29
C PHE A 28 -0.28 -7.41 -14.69
N CYS A 29 0.85 -7.90 -15.25
CA CYS A 29 1.41 -9.18 -14.83
C CYS A 29 1.99 -9.12 -13.41
N ASP A 30 2.53 -7.98 -12.97
CA ASP A 30 3.11 -7.77 -11.66
C ASP A 30 2.07 -7.91 -10.54
N GLU A 31 0.87 -7.42 -10.77
CA GLU A 31 -0.24 -7.49 -9.82
C GLU A 31 -1.15 -8.72 -10.02
N PHE A 32 -0.93 -9.52 -11.09
CA PHE A 32 -1.73 -10.70 -11.39
C PHE A 32 -1.20 -11.94 -10.65
N VAL A 33 -1.22 -11.89 -9.32
CA VAL A 33 -0.70 -12.95 -8.43
C VAL A 33 -1.85 -13.64 -7.71
N LEU A 34 -2.12 -14.90 -8.08
CA LEU A 34 -3.23 -15.68 -7.54
C LEU A 34 -2.96 -16.18 -6.11
N LEU A 35 -1.72 -16.16 -5.68
CA LEU A 35 -1.32 -16.62 -4.35
C LEU A 35 -1.70 -15.62 -3.24
N TYR A 36 -1.82 -14.31 -3.56
CA TYR A 36 -2.10 -13.27 -2.57
C TYR A 36 -3.32 -13.55 -1.66
N PRO A 37 -4.49 -13.92 -2.18
CA PRO A 37 -5.65 -14.14 -1.32
C PRO A 37 -5.59 -15.44 -0.50
N VAL A 38 -4.60 -16.31 -0.70
CA VAL A 38 -4.58 -17.66 -0.09
C VAL A 38 -3.26 -18.02 0.62
N TYR A 39 -2.19 -17.21 0.52
CA TYR A 39 -0.92 -17.60 1.14
C TYR A 39 -1.00 -17.65 2.68
N ALA A 40 -1.78 -16.79 3.33
CA ALA A 40 -1.97 -16.86 4.77
C ALA A 40 -2.69 -18.15 5.18
N LEU A 41 -3.58 -18.67 4.33
CA LEU A 41 -4.20 -19.99 4.52
C LEU A 41 -3.16 -21.11 4.38
N LEU A 42 -2.26 -21.02 3.39
CA LEU A 42 -1.15 -21.96 3.22
C LEU A 42 -0.30 -22.07 4.48
N PHE A 43 0.03 -20.93 5.11
CA PHE A 43 0.81 -20.91 6.34
C PHE A 43 0.05 -21.61 7.50
N ALA A 44 -1.22 -21.30 7.66
CA ALA A 44 -2.06 -21.90 8.68
C ALA A 44 -2.26 -23.42 8.44
N ASP A 45 -2.48 -23.85 7.19
CA ASP A 45 -2.66 -25.25 6.80
C ASP A 45 -1.35 -26.06 6.94
N THR A 46 -0.20 -25.38 6.86
CA THR A 46 1.11 -25.98 7.17
C THR A 46 1.37 -26.10 8.69
N GLY A 47 0.44 -25.59 9.52
CA GLY A 47 0.52 -25.67 10.98
C GLY A 47 1.30 -24.56 11.66
N LEU A 48 1.55 -23.43 10.96
CA LEU A 48 2.19 -22.29 11.58
C LEU A 48 1.28 -21.64 12.62
N SER A 49 1.87 -21.29 13.75
CA SER A 49 1.19 -20.48 14.76
C SER A 49 0.98 -19.04 14.25
N VAL A 50 0.04 -18.31 14.86
CA VAL A 50 -0.22 -16.91 14.55
C VAL A 50 1.04 -16.05 14.75
N TRP A 51 1.85 -16.36 15.77
CA TRP A 51 3.14 -15.69 16.01
C TRP A 51 4.16 -15.95 14.91
N GLN A 52 4.24 -17.17 14.40
CA GLN A 52 5.09 -17.48 13.24
C GLN A 52 4.64 -16.74 12.01
N THR A 53 3.33 -16.70 11.72
CA THR A 53 2.76 -15.93 10.61
C THR A 53 3.06 -14.43 10.76
N ALA A 54 2.84 -13.86 11.94
CA ALA A 54 3.16 -12.46 12.22
C ALA A 54 4.66 -12.14 12.04
N SER A 55 5.54 -13.07 12.44
CA SER A 55 6.99 -12.90 12.25
C SER A 55 7.41 -12.92 10.77
N LEU A 56 6.69 -13.67 9.92
CA LEU A 56 6.90 -13.66 8.48
C LEU A 56 6.55 -12.30 7.86
N PHE A 57 5.41 -11.71 8.22
CA PHE A 57 5.02 -10.37 7.76
C PHE A 57 5.96 -9.29 8.29
N GLY A 58 6.38 -9.42 9.57
CA GLY A 58 7.41 -8.55 10.13
C GLY A 58 8.74 -8.66 9.38
N LEU A 59 9.15 -9.85 8.98
CA LEU A 59 10.38 -10.07 8.22
C LEU A 59 10.29 -9.45 6.81
N TRP A 60 9.14 -9.54 6.15
CA TRP A 60 8.89 -8.90 4.87
C TRP A 60 8.99 -7.38 4.95
N SER A 61 8.28 -6.77 5.90
CA SER A 61 8.31 -5.33 6.18
C SER A 61 9.75 -4.86 6.52
N LEU A 62 10.44 -5.58 7.40
CA LEU A 62 11.84 -5.29 7.75
C LEU A 62 12.78 -5.35 6.54
N THR A 63 12.62 -6.36 5.69
CA THR A 63 13.43 -6.50 4.48
C THR A 63 13.21 -5.32 3.52
N GLY A 64 11.96 -4.90 3.31
CA GLY A 64 11.61 -3.72 2.53
C GLY A 64 12.31 -2.47 3.06
N VAL A 65 12.15 -2.18 4.34
CA VAL A 65 12.77 -1.00 5.01
C VAL A 65 14.29 -1.02 4.91
N LEU A 66 14.93 -2.15 5.18
CA LEU A 66 16.40 -2.26 5.14
C LEU A 66 16.98 -2.10 3.74
N LEU A 67 16.25 -2.56 2.72
CA LEU A 67 16.73 -2.54 1.34
C LEU A 67 16.27 -1.30 0.56
N GLU A 68 15.33 -0.50 1.05
CA GLU A 68 14.83 0.69 0.35
C GLU A 68 15.95 1.70 0.06
N VAL A 69 16.83 1.96 1.01
CA VAL A 69 17.96 2.88 0.84
C VAL A 69 19.05 2.33 -0.07
N PRO A 70 19.54 1.08 0.11
CA PRO A 70 20.49 0.47 -0.81
C PRO A 70 19.96 0.34 -2.24
N SER A 71 18.67 0.03 -2.42
CA SER A 71 18.08 -0.16 -3.75
C SER A 71 18.06 1.13 -4.57
N GLY A 72 17.80 2.27 -3.94
CA GLY A 72 17.92 3.58 -4.60
C GLY A 72 19.35 3.84 -5.13
N ALA A 73 20.37 3.55 -4.30
CA ALA A 73 21.76 3.67 -4.73
C ALA A 73 22.11 2.69 -5.86
N TRP A 74 21.54 1.48 -5.84
CA TRP A 74 21.72 0.51 -6.93
C TRP A 74 21.01 0.95 -8.20
N ALA A 75 19.82 1.54 -8.12
CA ALA A 75 19.11 2.10 -9.29
C ALA A 75 19.93 3.19 -10.00
N ASP A 76 20.76 3.93 -9.26
CA ASP A 76 21.68 4.93 -9.82
C ASP A 76 22.99 4.30 -10.34
N ALA A 77 23.48 3.22 -9.72
CA ALA A 77 24.75 2.59 -10.05
C ALA A 77 24.61 1.50 -11.13
N VAL A 78 23.51 0.75 -11.15
CA VAL A 78 23.25 -0.40 -12.01
C VAL A 78 22.15 -0.07 -13.04
N SER A 79 21.96 -0.91 -14.04
CA SER A 79 20.85 -0.80 -15.00
C SER A 79 19.49 -0.94 -14.30
N ARG A 80 18.63 0.09 -14.43
CA ARG A 80 17.25 0.05 -13.90
C ARG A 80 16.46 -1.12 -14.50
N ARG A 81 16.65 -1.37 -15.80
CA ARG A 81 16.04 -2.53 -16.47
C ARG A 81 16.50 -3.84 -15.85
N LEU A 82 17.76 -3.96 -15.46
CA LEU A 82 18.25 -5.16 -14.78
C LEU A 82 17.57 -5.35 -13.43
N LEU A 83 17.36 -4.29 -12.65
CA LEU A 83 16.65 -4.36 -11.38
C LEU A 83 15.18 -4.78 -11.58
N LEU A 84 14.53 -4.25 -12.61
CA LEU A 84 13.15 -4.63 -13.00
C LEU A 84 13.05 -6.07 -13.52
N ILE A 85 14.14 -6.70 -13.91
CA ILE A 85 14.21 -8.14 -14.24
C ILE A 85 14.46 -8.97 -12.99
N LEU A 86 15.43 -8.57 -12.17
CA LEU A 86 15.85 -9.34 -10.99
C LEU A 86 14.77 -9.36 -9.89
N GLY A 87 14.06 -8.24 -9.68
CA GLY A 87 13.00 -8.14 -8.68
C GLY A 87 11.94 -9.25 -8.83
N PRO A 88 11.26 -9.35 -9.96
CA PRO A 88 10.27 -10.41 -10.21
C PRO A 88 10.86 -11.83 -10.20
N LEU A 89 12.14 -12.02 -10.56
CA LEU A 89 12.79 -13.33 -10.45
C LEU A 89 12.98 -13.76 -9.00
N LEU A 90 13.37 -12.82 -8.11
CA LEU A 90 13.45 -13.08 -6.67
C LEU A 90 12.08 -13.42 -6.09
N THR A 91 11.04 -12.67 -6.46
CA THR A 91 9.66 -12.93 -6.04
C THR A 91 9.18 -14.30 -6.54
N ALA A 92 9.46 -14.65 -7.81
CA ALA A 92 9.14 -15.96 -8.37
C ALA A 92 9.82 -17.10 -7.60
N ALA A 93 11.11 -16.94 -7.26
CA ALA A 93 11.84 -17.90 -6.44
C ALA A 93 11.22 -18.05 -5.03
N GLY A 94 10.80 -16.94 -4.42
CA GLY A 94 10.12 -16.95 -3.12
C GLY A 94 8.79 -17.72 -3.18
N PHE A 95 7.93 -17.44 -4.14
CA PHE A 95 6.65 -18.14 -4.30
C PHE A 95 6.84 -19.62 -4.67
N ALA A 96 7.84 -19.94 -5.49
CA ALA A 96 8.19 -21.34 -5.79
C ALA A 96 8.62 -22.09 -4.52
N LEU A 97 9.43 -21.47 -3.65
CA LEU A 97 9.82 -22.06 -2.37
C LEU A 97 8.62 -22.34 -1.47
N TRP A 98 7.64 -21.43 -1.42
CA TRP A 98 6.45 -21.61 -0.58
C TRP A 98 5.62 -22.82 -0.96
N VAL A 99 5.54 -23.13 -2.24
CA VAL A 99 4.73 -24.25 -2.76
C VAL A 99 5.53 -25.55 -2.75
N LEU A 100 6.80 -25.53 -3.15
CA LEU A 100 7.62 -26.73 -3.27
C LEU A 100 8.13 -27.27 -1.94
N ALA A 101 8.31 -26.41 -0.94
CA ALA A 101 8.84 -26.78 0.37
C ALA A 101 8.10 -26.04 1.49
N PRO A 102 6.79 -26.28 1.71
CA PRO A 102 5.97 -25.53 2.65
C PRO A 102 6.43 -25.78 4.10
N CYS A 103 7.29 -24.89 4.57
CA CYS A 103 7.78 -24.86 5.95
C CYS A 103 8.16 -23.44 6.34
N TYR A 104 8.23 -23.16 7.64
CA TYR A 104 8.55 -21.82 8.14
C TYR A 104 9.82 -21.21 7.53
N GLY A 105 10.89 -22.00 7.39
CA GLY A 105 12.14 -21.51 6.81
C GLY A 105 12.03 -21.09 5.34
N ALA A 106 11.29 -21.87 4.54
CA ALA A 106 11.00 -21.53 3.15
C ALA A 106 10.09 -20.31 3.02
N PHE A 107 9.08 -20.18 3.89
CA PHE A 107 8.24 -18.99 3.94
C PHE A 107 9.03 -17.76 4.33
N ALA A 108 9.90 -17.85 5.34
CA ALA A 108 10.76 -16.75 5.77
C ALA A 108 11.72 -16.31 4.65
N LEU A 109 12.40 -17.26 4.01
CA LEU A 109 13.29 -16.95 2.88
C LEU A 109 12.50 -16.36 1.70
N GLY A 110 11.31 -16.87 1.40
CA GLY A 110 10.45 -16.34 0.35
C GLY A 110 10.01 -14.90 0.62
N PHE A 111 9.69 -14.53 1.85
CA PHE A 111 9.40 -13.13 2.21
C PHE A 111 10.62 -12.22 2.10
N VAL A 112 11.81 -12.69 2.45
CA VAL A 112 13.06 -11.95 2.21
C VAL A 112 13.27 -11.73 0.71
N LEU A 113 13.07 -12.75 -0.10
CA LEU A 113 13.21 -12.66 -1.56
C LEU A 113 12.16 -11.72 -2.17
N TRP A 114 10.90 -11.81 -1.72
CA TRP A 114 9.83 -10.93 -2.18
C TRP A 114 10.06 -9.47 -1.75
N GLY A 115 10.42 -9.24 -0.48
CA GLY A 115 10.78 -7.90 0.01
C GLY A 115 11.98 -7.30 -0.72
N ALA A 116 13.01 -8.11 -0.98
CA ALA A 116 14.16 -7.69 -1.77
C ALA A 116 13.76 -7.38 -3.23
N GLY A 117 12.92 -8.21 -3.84
CA GLY A 117 12.38 -7.99 -5.18
C GLY A 117 11.61 -6.69 -5.29
N GLY A 118 10.75 -6.39 -4.33
CA GLY A 118 10.00 -5.13 -4.26
C GLY A 118 10.92 -3.92 -4.10
N ALA A 119 11.91 -4.00 -3.22
CA ALA A 119 12.88 -2.93 -3.01
C ALA A 119 13.71 -2.64 -4.28
N LEU A 120 14.11 -3.65 -5.06
CA LEU A 120 14.82 -3.45 -6.32
C LEU A 120 13.96 -2.75 -7.39
N GLY A 121 12.65 -3.00 -7.41
CA GLY A 121 11.70 -2.37 -8.32
C GLY A 121 11.35 -0.94 -7.93
N SER A 122 11.40 -0.62 -6.63
CA SER A 122 11.00 0.66 -6.06
C SER A 122 11.83 1.81 -6.63
N GLY A 123 11.16 2.81 -7.20
CA GLY A 123 11.79 3.97 -7.83
C GLY A 123 12.46 3.69 -9.19
N ALA A 124 12.89 2.45 -9.46
CA ALA A 124 13.56 2.10 -10.71
C ALA A 124 12.63 2.21 -11.93
N LEU A 125 11.37 1.78 -11.76
CA LEU A 125 10.36 1.85 -12.82
C LEU A 125 9.99 3.30 -13.14
N GLU A 126 9.69 4.09 -12.10
CA GLU A 126 9.31 5.50 -12.22
C GLU A 126 10.41 6.31 -12.90
N ALA A 127 11.66 6.13 -12.46
CA ALA A 127 12.79 6.82 -13.01
C ALA A 127 13.07 6.41 -14.46
N LEU A 128 13.00 5.11 -14.80
CA LEU A 128 13.18 4.64 -16.16
C LEU A 128 12.11 5.20 -17.10
N VAL A 129 10.83 5.14 -16.68
CA VAL A 129 9.72 5.64 -17.49
C VAL A 129 9.81 7.15 -17.68
N TYR A 130 10.20 7.90 -16.64
CA TYR A 130 10.36 9.34 -16.74
C TYR A 130 11.46 9.72 -17.74
N ASP A 131 12.66 9.13 -17.61
CA ASP A 131 13.81 9.42 -18.47
C ASP A 131 13.54 9.09 -19.95
N GLU A 132 12.88 7.95 -20.21
CA GLU A 132 12.53 7.56 -21.57
C GLU A 132 11.45 8.45 -22.20
N LEU A 133 10.49 8.92 -21.39
CA LEU A 133 9.48 9.89 -21.84
C LEU A 133 10.09 11.28 -22.08
N GLU A 134 11.03 11.70 -21.23
CA GLU A 134 11.74 12.98 -21.42
C GLU A 134 12.53 12.97 -22.71
N ARG A 135 13.28 11.92 -23.01
CA ARG A 135 13.99 11.73 -24.28
C ARG A 135 13.07 11.76 -25.51
N ALA A 136 11.87 11.19 -25.34
CA ALA A 136 10.87 11.20 -26.41
C ALA A 136 10.13 12.55 -26.54
N GLY A 137 10.44 13.54 -25.70
CA GLY A 137 9.72 14.82 -25.65
C GLY A 137 8.30 14.69 -25.14
N ALA A 138 8.02 13.64 -24.35
CA ALA A 138 6.68 13.26 -23.88
C ALA A 138 6.56 13.29 -22.34
N ALA A 139 7.49 13.93 -21.62
CA ALA A 139 7.49 13.99 -20.14
C ALA A 139 6.17 14.49 -19.55
N GLY A 140 5.50 15.45 -20.20
CA GLY A 140 4.19 15.95 -19.76
C GLY A 140 3.07 14.90 -19.72
N HIS A 141 3.29 13.71 -20.29
CA HIS A 141 2.33 12.60 -20.26
C HIS A 141 2.62 11.56 -19.14
N TYR A 142 3.69 11.75 -18.38
CA TYR A 142 4.13 10.81 -17.33
C TYR A 142 3.01 10.45 -16.37
N ALA A 143 2.39 11.44 -15.73
CA ALA A 143 1.29 11.21 -14.77
C ALA A 143 0.12 10.42 -15.38
N ARG A 144 -0.21 10.68 -16.64
CA ARG A 144 -1.28 9.97 -17.36
C ARG A 144 -0.92 8.49 -17.58
N PHE A 145 0.32 8.19 -17.98
CA PHE A 145 0.74 6.82 -18.25
C PHE A 145 0.91 6.02 -16.95
N MET A 146 1.52 6.62 -15.91
CA MET A 146 1.65 5.97 -14.60
C MET A 146 0.28 5.77 -13.93
N GLY A 147 -0.62 6.75 -13.99
CA GLY A 147 -1.97 6.60 -13.47
C GLY A 147 -2.76 5.46 -14.16
N ARG A 148 -2.61 5.30 -15.48
CA ARG A 148 -3.21 4.17 -16.20
C ARG A 148 -2.57 2.84 -15.84
N ALA A 149 -1.24 2.79 -15.70
CA ALA A 149 -0.53 1.59 -15.23
C ALA A 149 -1.03 1.16 -13.87
N ARG A 150 -1.20 2.11 -12.93
CA ARG A 150 -1.78 1.83 -11.60
C ARG A 150 -3.20 1.28 -11.67
N ALA A 151 -4.06 1.86 -12.52
CA ALA A 151 -5.43 1.37 -12.72
C ALA A 151 -5.44 -0.05 -13.32
N ILE A 152 -4.53 -0.35 -14.25
CA ILE A 152 -4.37 -1.69 -14.83
C ILE A 152 -3.91 -2.68 -13.75
N GLY A 153 -2.97 -2.30 -12.89
CA GLY A 153 -2.53 -3.11 -11.75
C GLY A 153 -3.70 -3.47 -10.82
N ILE A 154 -4.50 -2.47 -10.40
CA ILE A 154 -5.68 -2.71 -9.57
C ILE A 154 -6.66 -3.68 -10.24
N ALA A 155 -6.92 -3.51 -11.53
CA ALA A 155 -7.78 -4.43 -12.28
C ALA A 155 -7.19 -5.85 -12.35
N ALA A 156 -5.86 -5.98 -12.45
CA ALA A 156 -5.16 -7.26 -12.43
C ALA A 156 -5.28 -7.95 -11.08
N THR A 157 -5.05 -7.23 -9.96
CA THR A 157 -5.23 -7.75 -8.59
C THR A 157 -6.66 -8.26 -8.39
N MET A 158 -7.67 -7.48 -8.76
CA MET A 158 -9.07 -7.91 -8.63
C MET A 158 -9.38 -9.13 -9.51
N SER A 159 -8.81 -9.19 -10.73
CA SER A 159 -8.96 -10.34 -11.63
C SER A 159 -8.27 -11.59 -11.06
N ALA A 160 -7.08 -11.43 -10.49
CA ALA A 160 -6.35 -12.51 -9.82
C ALA A 160 -7.13 -13.07 -8.63
N MET A 161 -7.70 -12.20 -7.78
CA MET A 161 -8.57 -12.61 -6.68
C MET A 161 -9.80 -13.38 -7.17
N GLY A 162 -10.46 -12.89 -8.23
CA GLY A 162 -11.61 -13.56 -8.82
C GLY A 162 -11.28 -14.94 -9.41
N LEU A 163 -10.06 -15.13 -9.94
CA LEU A 163 -9.60 -16.39 -10.52
C LEU A 163 -8.97 -17.32 -9.49
N ALA A 164 -8.48 -16.80 -8.37
CA ALA A 164 -7.80 -17.61 -7.35
C ALA A 164 -8.69 -18.72 -6.79
N GLY A 165 -9.98 -18.44 -6.52
CA GLY A 165 -10.93 -19.45 -6.03
C GLY A 165 -11.10 -20.63 -6.98
N PRO A 166 -11.51 -20.44 -8.24
CA PRO A 166 -11.61 -21.51 -9.23
C PRO A 166 -10.29 -22.28 -9.46
N VAL A 167 -9.15 -21.57 -9.54
CA VAL A 167 -7.84 -22.21 -9.73
C VAL A 167 -7.46 -23.02 -8.48
N PHE A 168 -7.75 -22.50 -7.30
CA PHE A 168 -7.53 -23.22 -6.05
C PHE A 168 -8.41 -24.49 -5.96
N ALA A 169 -9.67 -24.41 -6.32
CA ALA A 169 -10.58 -25.56 -6.35
C ALA A 169 -10.13 -26.65 -7.34
N TRP A 170 -9.44 -26.25 -8.43
CA TRP A 170 -8.91 -27.18 -9.42
C TRP A 170 -7.63 -27.89 -9.00
N GLY A 171 -6.69 -27.21 -8.36
CA GLY A 171 -5.36 -27.76 -8.09
C GLY A 171 -4.69 -27.23 -6.81
N GLY A 172 -5.46 -26.66 -5.87
CA GLY A 172 -4.96 -26.23 -4.56
C GLY A 172 -3.86 -25.18 -4.62
N TYR A 173 -3.00 -25.19 -3.62
CA TYR A 173 -1.86 -24.29 -3.51
C TYR A 173 -0.86 -24.43 -4.66
N ASP A 174 -0.68 -25.65 -5.18
CA ASP A 174 0.24 -25.91 -6.30
C ASP A 174 -0.17 -25.15 -7.56
N ALA A 175 -1.48 -25.15 -7.87
CA ALA A 175 -1.98 -24.47 -9.06
C ALA A 175 -1.90 -22.94 -8.94
N VAL A 176 -2.33 -22.37 -7.82
CA VAL A 176 -2.25 -20.91 -7.61
C VAL A 176 -0.80 -20.44 -7.48
N GLY A 177 0.06 -21.25 -6.88
CA GLY A 177 1.50 -20.98 -6.76
C GLY A 177 2.19 -21.00 -8.12
N ALA A 178 1.96 -22.05 -8.93
CA ALA A 178 2.51 -22.15 -10.28
C ALA A 178 2.05 -20.99 -11.18
N ALA A 179 0.77 -20.60 -11.10
CA ALA A 179 0.24 -19.45 -11.83
C ALA A 179 0.93 -18.14 -11.40
N SER A 180 1.16 -17.95 -10.10
CA SER A 180 1.83 -16.77 -9.56
C SER A 180 3.30 -16.70 -9.95
N VAL A 181 4.02 -17.83 -9.88
CA VAL A 181 5.41 -17.94 -10.37
C VAL A 181 5.47 -17.59 -11.86
N LEU A 182 4.56 -18.12 -12.68
CA LEU A 182 4.50 -17.83 -14.10
C LEU A 182 4.21 -16.33 -14.37
N ALA A 183 3.35 -15.69 -13.60
CA ALA A 183 3.12 -14.26 -13.67
C ALA A 183 4.42 -13.47 -13.42
N CYS A 184 5.14 -13.76 -12.32
CA CYS A 184 6.41 -13.11 -12.01
C CYS A 184 7.47 -13.35 -13.10
N LEU A 185 7.60 -14.56 -13.63
CA LEU A 185 8.51 -14.87 -14.75
C LEU A 185 8.12 -14.08 -16.01
N THR A 186 6.81 -13.89 -16.24
CA THR A 186 6.31 -13.08 -17.35
C THR A 186 6.68 -11.61 -17.18
N VAL A 187 6.58 -11.06 -15.95
CA VAL A 187 7.06 -9.70 -15.64
C VAL A 187 8.54 -9.57 -15.98
N ALA A 188 9.38 -10.51 -15.51
CA ALA A 188 10.82 -10.50 -15.79
C ALA A 188 11.11 -10.54 -17.31
N ALA A 189 10.39 -11.38 -18.06
CA ALA A 189 10.51 -11.46 -19.50
C ALA A 189 10.03 -10.16 -20.21
N VAL A 190 8.96 -9.56 -19.74
CA VAL A 190 8.44 -8.27 -20.26
C VAL A 190 9.42 -7.14 -19.95
N ALA A 191 10.03 -7.13 -18.76
CA ALA A 191 10.99 -6.12 -18.34
C ALA A 191 12.22 -6.04 -19.27
N THR A 192 12.62 -7.14 -19.90
CA THR A 192 13.70 -7.13 -20.93
C THR A 192 13.39 -6.23 -22.12
N ARG A 193 12.12 -5.90 -22.35
CA ARG A 193 11.66 -5.07 -23.46
C ARG A 193 11.62 -3.58 -23.14
N PHE A 194 11.85 -3.18 -21.88
CA PHE A 194 11.97 -1.76 -21.57
C PHE A 194 13.17 -1.14 -22.31
N PRO A 195 12.98 -0.04 -23.02
CA PRO A 195 14.11 0.74 -23.51
C PRO A 195 14.87 1.31 -22.31
N GLU A 196 16.19 1.35 -22.39
CA GLU A 196 17.02 2.00 -21.39
C GLU A 196 18.18 2.68 -22.08
N HIS A 197 18.14 4.01 -22.13
CA HIS A 197 19.23 4.84 -22.63
C HIS A 197 19.81 5.60 -21.43
N ARG A 198 20.86 5.08 -20.85
CA ARG A 198 21.44 5.59 -19.63
C ARG A 198 22.28 6.84 -19.89
N THR A 199 21.99 7.93 -19.17
CA THR A 199 22.95 9.02 -18.93
C THR A 199 23.46 8.83 -17.51
N PRO A 200 24.79 8.71 -17.27
CA PRO A 200 25.31 8.64 -15.92
C PRO A 200 24.94 9.93 -15.18
N SER A 201 24.03 9.85 -14.23
CA SER A 201 23.74 10.94 -13.31
C SER A 201 24.76 10.86 -12.17
N GLY A 202 25.70 11.79 -12.15
CA GLY A 202 26.61 11.96 -11.03
C GLY A 202 25.88 12.70 -9.92
N GLY A 203 25.80 12.09 -8.74
CA GLY A 203 25.50 12.81 -7.52
C GLY A 203 24.31 12.28 -6.75
N GLY A 204 24.52 11.23 -5.96
CA GLY A 204 23.63 10.95 -4.83
C GLY A 204 23.74 12.09 -3.81
N GLU A 205 22.73 12.95 -3.71
CA GLU A 205 22.58 13.81 -2.54
C GLU A 205 22.62 12.94 -1.28
N ARG A 206 23.32 13.44 -0.26
CA ARG A 206 23.46 12.71 1.00
C ARG A 206 22.08 12.57 1.66
N TRP A 207 21.39 11.47 1.40
CA TRP A 207 20.09 11.11 1.97
C TRP A 207 20.01 11.42 3.48
N SER A 208 21.10 11.17 4.22
CA SER A 208 21.16 11.46 5.66
C SER A 208 21.12 12.96 6.00
N ALA A 209 21.56 13.84 5.12
CA ALA A 209 21.49 15.28 5.32
C ALA A 209 20.05 15.78 5.04
N THR A 210 19.43 15.29 3.97
CA THR A 210 18.06 15.61 3.60
C THR A 210 17.07 15.10 4.66
N LEU A 211 17.28 13.89 5.17
CA LEU A 211 16.47 13.32 6.26
C LEU A 211 16.58 14.17 7.55
N ARG A 212 17.80 14.60 7.94
CA ARG A 212 17.96 15.44 9.13
C ARG A 212 17.31 16.80 8.99
N ALA A 213 17.40 17.42 7.81
CA ALA A 213 16.74 18.69 7.52
C ALA A 213 15.21 18.55 7.60
N GLY A 214 14.63 17.56 6.94
CA GLY A 214 13.17 17.31 6.98
C GLY A 214 12.66 16.99 8.40
N LEU A 215 13.43 16.22 9.20
CA LEU A 215 13.09 15.97 10.60
C LEU A 215 13.19 17.24 11.48
N ALA A 216 14.12 18.15 11.20
CA ALA A 216 14.23 19.43 11.90
C ALA A 216 13.01 20.32 11.59
N ASP A 217 12.60 20.42 10.34
CA ASP A 217 11.42 21.17 9.91
C ASP A 217 10.12 20.59 10.49
N ALA A 218 9.97 19.26 10.50
CA ALA A 218 8.84 18.58 11.12
C ALA A 218 8.78 18.82 12.65
N ARG A 219 9.93 19.00 13.31
CA ARG A 219 9.96 19.33 14.74
C ARG A 219 9.57 20.78 15.02
N ALA A 220 9.86 21.69 14.11
CA ALA A 220 9.59 23.11 14.27
C ALA A 220 8.10 23.43 14.09
N ASP A 221 7.39 22.79 13.13
CA ASP A 221 5.97 23.06 12.86
C ASP A 221 5.04 22.00 13.46
N ARG A 222 4.22 22.42 14.44
CA ARG A 222 3.22 21.54 15.07
C ARG A 222 2.16 21.03 14.08
N SER A 223 1.84 21.78 13.03
CA SER A 223 0.87 21.40 11.99
C SER A 223 1.40 20.29 11.11
N VAL A 224 2.68 20.40 10.66
CA VAL A 224 3.38 19.38 9.88
C VAL A 224 3.52 18.10 10.70
N ARG A 225 3.94 18.23 11.97
CA ARG A 225 4.07 17.09 12.89
C ARG A 225 2.76 16.35 13.10
N GLY A 226 1.65 17.07 13.25
CA GLY A 226 0.32 16.47 13.37
C GLY A 226 -0.12 15.73 12.11
N ALA A 227 0.16 16.26 10.93
CA ALA A 227 -0.12 15.59 9.66
C ALA A 227 0.78 14.37 9.43
N LEU A 228 2.07 14.49 9.79
CA LEU A 228 3.05 13.40 9.69
C LEU A 228 2.68 12.20 10.56
N LEU A 229 2.15 12.43 11.76
CA LEU A 229 1.70 11.36 12.67
C LEU A 229 0.33 10.79 12.28
N LEU A 230 -0.51 11.59 11.60
CA LEU A 230 -1.84 11.14 11.19
C LEU A 230 -1.77 10.04 10.12
N VAL A 231 -0.83 10.14 9.17
CA VAL A 231 -0.70 9.14 8.08
C VAL A 231 -0.48 7.74 8.65
N PRO A 232 0.57 7.43 9.43
CA PRO A 232 0.75 6.11 10.01
C PRO A 232 -0.38 5.71 10.96
N ALA A 233 -0.97 6.65 11.71
CA ALA A 233 -2.06 6.35 12.63
C ALA A 233 -3.34 5.85 11.94
N VAL A 234 -3.58 6.25 10.69
CA VAL A 234 -4.75 5.81 9.92
C VAL A 234 -4.42 4.66 8.95
N THR A 235 -3.16 4.50 8.54
CA THR A 235 -2.79 3.55 7.48
C THR A 235 -2.27 2.22 8.04
N ALA A 236 -1.44 2.26 9.09
CA ALA A 236 -0.69 1.09 9.51
C ALA A 236 -1.57 -0.08 9.96
N VAL A 237 -2.59 0.17 10.76
CA VAL A 237 -3.36 -0.93 11.36
C VAL A 237 -4.16 -1.69 10.31
N TRP A 238 -4.92 -1.01 9.44
CA TRP A 238 -5.73 -1.70 8.44
C TRP A 238 -4.86 -2.33 7.34
N GLY A 239 -3.72 -1.69 6.99
CA GLY A 239 -2.75 -2.27 6.07
C GLY A 239 -2.17 -3.58 6.60
N ALA A 240 -1.82 -3.64 7.89
CA ALA A 240 -1.38 -4.87 8.51
C ALA A 240 -2.50 -5.93 8.67
N LEU A 241 -3.75 -5.50 8.93
CA LEU A 241 -4.89 -6.41 9.05
C LEU A 241 -5.27 -7.07 7.72
N ASP A 242 -4.96 -6.43 6.59
CA ASP A 242 -5.23 -7.01 5.27
C ASP A 242 -4.62 -8.40 5.12
N GLU A 243 -3.41 -8.60 5.65
CA GLU A 243 -2.68 -9.86 5.64
C GLU A 243 -3.40 -11.00 6.38
N TYR A 244 -4.27 -10.65 7.34
CA TYR A 244 -5.03 -11.61 8.14
C TYR A 244 -6.48 -11.78 7.70
N THR A 245 -6.95 -11.00 6.73
CA THR A 245 -8.33 -11.11 6.21
C THR A 245 -8.68 -12.50 5.68
N PRO A 246 -7.76 -13.28 5.05
CA PRO A 246 -8.05 -14.66 4.65
C PRO A 246 -8.35 -15.56 5.84
N LEU A 247 -7.65 -15.37 6.97
CA LEU A 247 -7.86 -16.17 8.18
C LEU A 247 -9.21 -15.83 8.83
N LEU A 248 -9.55 -14.54 8.93
CA LEU A 248 -10.87 -14.10 9.39
C LEU A 248 -11.99 -14.66 8.50
N ALA A 249 -11.83 -14.63 7.18
CA ALA A 249 -12.82 -15.17 6.25
C ALA A 249 -13.00 -16.68 6.44
N ARG A 250 -11.92 -17.44 6.63
CA ARG A 250 -11.96 -18.88 6.89
C ARG A 250 -12.64 -19.20 8.23
N ASP A 251 -12.45 -18.40 9.27
CA ASP A 251 -13.10 -18.59 10.58
C ASP A 251 -14.62 -18.47 10.50
N THR A 252 -15.19 -17.90 9.44
CA THR A 252 -16.63 -17.89 9.19
C THR A 252 -17.19 -19.26 8.72
N GLY A 253 -16.34 -20.29 8.57
CA GLY A 253 -16.70 -21.64 8.15
C GLY A 253 -16.82 -21.85 6.65
N VAL A 254 -16.39 -20.91 5.82
CA VAL A 254 -16.39 -21.07 4.36
C VAL A 254 -15.22 -21.94 3.89
N ALA A 255 -15.41 -22.63 2.77
CA ALA A 255 -14.35 -23.39 2.12
C ALA A 255 -13.23 -22.46 1.59
N ALA A 256 -12.00 -22.96 1.53
CA ALA A 256 -10.82 -22.18 1.17
C ALA A 256 -10.94 -21.52 -0.22
N GLU A 257 -11.55 -22.20 -1.19
CA GLU A 257 -11.83 -21.68 -2.54
C GLU A 257 -12.82 -20.51 -2.55
N THR A 258 -13.61 -20.33 -1.49
CA THR A 258 -14.56 -19.21 -1.36
C THR A 258 -13.88 -17.95 -0.79
N VAL A 259 -12.81 -18.13 -0.03
CA VAL A 259 -12.11 -17.02 0.64
C VAL A 259 -11.71 -15.89 -0.34
N PRO A 260 -11.11 -16.15 -1.51
CA PRO A 260 -10.75 -15.09 -2.45
C PRO A 260 -11.92 -14.20 -2.87
N TRP A 261 -13.13 -14.75 -3.01
CA TRP A 261 -14.34 -14.00 -3.35
C TRP A 261 -14.77 -13.03 -2.23
N LEU A 262 -14.61 -13.45 -0.98
CA LEU A 262 -14.90 -12.61 0.18
C LEU A 262 -13.88 -11.49 0.32
N LEU A 263 -12.61 -11.77 0.05
CA LEU A 263 -11.56 -10.74 0.00
C LEU A 263 -11.81 -9.74 -1.13
N LEU A 264 -12.31 -10.19 -2.27
CA LEU A 264 -12.69 -9.30 -3.37
C LEU A 264 -13.74 -8.26 -2.92
N VAL A 265 -14.69 -8.64 -2.05
CA VAL A 265 -15.66 -7.70 -1.45
C VAL A 265 -14.95 -6.68 -0.55
N ILE A 266 -13.98 -7.12 0.27
CA ILE A 266 -13.21 -6.23 1.14
C ILE A 266 -12.40 -5.21 0.30
N TRP A 267 -11.71 -5.67 -0.72
CA TRP A 267 -10.93 -4.82 -1.63
C TRP A 267 -11.80 -3.89 -2.49
N ALA A 268 -13.01 -4.34 -2.86
CA ALA A 268 -13.98 -3.45 -3.51
C ALA A 268 -14.39 -2.30 -2.57
N GLY A 269 -14.55 -2.59 -1.27
CA GLY A 269 -14.78 -1.55 -0.25
C GLY A 269 -13.64 -0.54 -0.18
N ALA A 270 -12.39 -1.00 -0.10
CA ALA A 270 -11.21 -0.14 -0.08
C ALA A 270 -11.10 0.71 -1.36
N THR A 271 -11.37 0.10 -2.53
CA THR A 271 -11.40 0.80 -3.82
C THR A 271 -12.46 1.90 -3.83
N ALA A 272 -13.67 1.60 -3.36
CA ALA A 272 -14.76 2.59 -3.24
C ALA A 272 -14.35 3.75 -2.32
N GLY A 273 -13.67 3.47 -1.20
CA GLY A 273 -13.11 4.48 -0.31
C GLY A 273 -12.15 5.42 -1.03
N SER A 274 -11.24 4.90 -1.83
CA SER A 274 -10.32 5.71 -2.65
C SER A 274 -11.07 6.62 -3.64
N LEU A 275 -12.10 6.10 -4.30
CA LEU A 275 -12.89 6.87 -5.28
C LEU A 275 -13.71 8.00 -4.63
N LEU A 276 -14.11 7.83 -3.38
CA LEU A 276 -14.85 8.84 -2.63
C LEU A 276 -13.96 9.99 -2.11
N ALA A 277 -12.63 9.89 -2.20
CA ALA A 277 -11.71 10.87 -1.64
C ALA A 277 -11.95 12.30 -2.16
N GLY A 278 -12.19 12.48 -3.46
CA GLY A 278 -12.45 13.79 -4.04
C GLY A 278 -13.72 14.48 -3.52
N VAL A 279 -14.76 13.70 -3.21
CA VAL A 279 -16.01 14.22 -2.60
C VAL A 279 -15.80 14.55 -1.12
N ALA A 280 -14.93 13.77 -0.46
CA ALA A 280 -14.67 13.87 0.97
C ALA A 280 -13.54 14.87 1.34
N GLU A 281 -12.88 15.54 0.39
CA GLU A 281 -11.81 16.52 0.65
C GLU A 281 -12.20 17.62 1.65
N ARG A 282 -13.48 18.00 1.69
CA ARG A 282 -14.02 19.06 2.57
C ARG A 282 -14.41 18.57 3.96
N LEU A 283 -14.12 17.31 4.32
CA LEU A 283 -14.45 16.81 5.65
C LEU A 283 -13.75 17.63 6.72
N THR A 284 -14.56 18.14 7.66
CA THR A 284 -14.07 18.80 8.87
C THR A 284 -13.35 17.81 9.77
N ALA A 285 -12.60 18.30 10.78
CA ALA A 285 -11.97 17.42 11.77
C ALA A 285 -12.97 16.49 12.47
N ASN A 286 -14.18 17.00 12.77
CA ASN A 286 -15.24 16.18 13.37
C ASN A 286 -15.80 15.15 12.37
N GLY A 287 -15.96 15.52 11.09
CA GLY A 287 -16.38 14.59 10.05
C GLY A 287 -15.35 13.47 9.82
N PHE A 288 -14.07 13.82 9.85
CA PHE A 288 -12.99 12.84 9.76
C PHE A 288 -12.93 11.90 10.98
N ALA A 289 -13.13 12.45 12.19
CA ALA A 289 -13.23 11.65 13.41
C ALA A 289 -14.46 10.72 13.40
N ALA A 290 -15.61 11.19 12.89
CA ALA A 290 -16.81 10.37 12.73
C ALA A 290 -16.61 9.24 11.71
N LEU A 291 -15.88 9.50 10.60
CA LEU A 291 -15.49 8.49 9.63
C LEU A 291 -14.66 7.39 10.30
N LEU A 292 -13.61 7.76 11.05
CA LEU A 292 -12.77 6.78 11.77
C LEU A 292 -13.56 5.99 12.80
N ALA A 293 -14.41 6.64 13.58
CA ALA A 293 -15.22 5.97 14.61
C ALA A 293 -16.26 5.01 14.00
N GLY A 294 -16.92 5.43 12.91
CA GLY A 294 -17.85 4.56 12.17
C GLY A 294 -17.17 3.35 11.54
N SER A 295 -15.99 3.55 10.93
CA SER A 295 -15.17 2.48 10.37
C SER A 295 -14.66 1.53 11.46
N ALA A 296 -14.23 2.06 12.61
CA ALA A 296 -13.81 1.26 13.76
C ALA A 296 -14.95 0.39 14.31
N LEU A 297 -16.15 0.96 14.42
CA LEU A 297 -17.34 0.21 14.83
C LEU A 297 -17.68 -0.90 13.82
N ALA A 298 -17.65 -0.59 12.53
CA ALA A 298 -17.90 -1.58 11.47
C ALA A 298 -16.86 -2.72 11.50
N LEU A 299 -15.57 -2.38 11.72
CA LEU A 299 -14.52 -3.38 11.88
C LEU A 299 -14.77 -4.29 13.09
N ALA A 300 -15.10 -3.70 14.25
CA ALA A 300 -15.32 -4.45 15.49
C ALA A 300 -16.53 -5.37 15.36
N VAL A 301 -17.65 -4.87 14.85
CA VAL A 301 -18.87 -5.68 14.65
C VAL A 301 -18.64 -6.76 13.59
N GLY A 302 -18.02 -6.40 12.46
CA GLY A 302 -17.73 -7.33 11.37
C GLY A 302 -16.79 -8.46 11.80
N GLY A 303 -15.76 -8.16 12.60
CA GLY A 303 -14.82 -9.15 13.12
C GLY A 303 -15.47 -10.12 14.13
N LEU A 304 -16.33 -9.62 15.02
CA LEU A 304 -16.96 -10.43 16.06
C LEU A 304 -18.15 -11.27 15.58
N ALA A 305 -18.78 -10.92 14.47
CA ALA A 305 -20.03 -11.55 14.04
C ALA A 305 -19.87 -13.00 13.54
N GLY A 306 -18.67 -13.43 13.13
CA GLY A 306 -18.37 -14.82 12.76
C GLY A 306 -19.17 -15.38 11.58
N THR A 307 -19.70 -14.53 10.69
CA THR A 307 -20.48 -14.94 9.52
C THR A 307 -19.90 -14.35 8.22
N PRO A 308 -20.02 -15.06 7.09
CA PRO A 308 -19.51 -14.52 5.81
C PRO A 308 -20.15 -13.18 5.43
N ALA A 309 -21.44 -12.98 5.72
CA ALA A 309 -22.13 -11.73 5.44
C ALA A 309 -21.56 -10.54 6.23
N ALA A 310 -21.01 -10.77 7.41
CA ALA A 310 -20.41 -9.72 8.24
C ALA A 310 -19.12 -9.15 7.65
N LEU A 311 -18.46 -9.84 6.71
CA LEU A 311 -17.31 -9.32 5.99
C LEU A 311 -17.64 -8.08 5.13
N VAL A 312 -18.93 -7.85 4.82
CA VAL A 312 -19.40 -6.58 4.25
C VAL A 312 -19.12 -5.41 5.20
N LEU A 313 -19.25 -5.60 6.51
CA LEU A 313 -18.92 -4.58 7.51
C LEU A 313 -17.39 -4.35 7.54
N VAL A 314 -16.59 -5.41 7.41
CA VAL A 314 -15.14 -5.29 7.27
C VAL A 314 -14.79 -4.52 5.99
N ALA A 315 -15.47 -4.79 4.87
CA ALA A 315 -15.30 -4.06 3.61
C ALA A 315 -15.64 -2.56 3.76
N LEU A 316 -16.72 -2.23 4.47
CA LEU A 316 -17.08 -0.84 4.78
C LEU A 316 -16.02 -0.16 5.67
N ALA A 317 -15.49 -0.88 6.66
CA ALA A 317 -14.42 -0.40 7.52
C ALA A 317 -13.14 -0.10 6.71
N PHE A 318 -12.70 -1.03 5.88
CA PHE A 318 -11.53 -0.86 5.00
C PHE A 318 -11.73 0.29 4.01
N GLY A 319 -12.94 0.43 3.46
CA GLY A 319 -13.29 1.58 2.62
C GLY A 319 -13.15 2.92 3.37
N GLY A 320 -13.63 2.99 4.59
CA GLY A 320 -13.50 4.19 5.43
C GLY A 320 -12.05 4.48 5.84
N PHE A 321 -11.26 3.46 6.17
CA PHE A 321 -9.85 3.63 6.49
C PHE A 321 -9.02 4.02 5.26
N GLN A 322 -9.28 3.43 4.12
CA GLN A 322 -8.63 3.82 2.87
C GLN A 322 -8.96 5.26 2.49
N LEU A 323 -10.23 5.68 2.62
CA LEU A 323 -10.62 7.07 2.46
C LEU A 323 -9.86 7.98 3.42
N ALA A 324 -9.77 7.61 4.71
CA ALA A 324 -9.03 8.37 5.70
C ALA A 324 -7.54 8.46 5.37
N THR A 325 -6.93 7.38 4.87
CA THR A 325 -5.54 7.36 4.39
C THR A 325 -5.31 8.37 3.28
N VAL A 326 -6.12 8.34 2.21
CA VAL A 326 -5.99 9.29 1.08
C VAL A 326 -6.14 10.74 1.56
N LEU A 327 -7.10 11.01 2.45
CA LEU A 327 -7.29 12.35 3.01
C LEU A 327 -6.15 12.78 3.94
N ALA A 328 -5.54 11.86 4.69
CA ALA A 328 -4.40 12.15 5.55
C ALA A 328 -3.17 12.49 4.70
N ASP A 329 -2.90 11.71 3.66
CA ASP A 329 -1.81 11.96 2.71
C ASP A 329 -1.99 13.31 2.00
N ALA A 330 -3.18 13.60 1.50
CA ALA A 330 -3.48 14.89 0.88
C ALA A 330 -3.24 16.06 1.85
N ARG A 331 -3.63 15.93 3.12
CA ARG A 331 -3.39 16.94 4.16
C ARG A 331 -1.91 17.10 4.50
N LEU A 332 -1.14 16.02 4.46
CA LEU A 332 0.31 16.06 4.65
C LEU A 332 0.95 16.82 3.47
N GLN A 333 0.64 16.45 2.23
CA GLN A 333 1.19 17.08 1.03
C GLN A 333 0.88 18.59 0.94
N GLN A 334 -0.30 19.03 1.41
CA GLN A 334 -0.68 20.44 1.45
C GLN A 334 0.08 21.28 2.48
N ARG A 335 0.76 20.65 3.45
CA ARG A 335 1.46 21.32 4.55
C ARG A 335 2.98 21.29 4.43
N ILE A 336 3.48 20.61 3.43
CA ILE A 336 4.91 20.42 3.20
C ILE A 336 5.32 21.31 2.02
N ASP A 337 6.41 22.08 2.20
CA ASP A 337 7.05 22.81 1.13
C ASP A 337 7.78 21.88 0.16
N ASP A 338 7.98 22.32 -1.09
CA ASP A 338 8.54 21.48 -2.16
C ASP A 338 9.93 20.90 -1.81
N THR A 339 10.72 21.61 -1.03
CA THR A 339 12.09 21.22 -0.65
C THR A 339 12.17 20.08 0.36
N GLY A 340 11.10 19.83 1.15
CA GLY A 340 11.06 18.78 2.19
C GLY A 340 10.13 17.61 1.86
N ARG A 341 9.40 17.68 0.74
CA ARG A 341 8.30 16.76 0.42
C ARG A 341 8.71 15.29 0.41
N ALA A 342 9.74 14.94 -0.35
CA ALA A 342 10.21 13.55 -0.46
C ALA A 342 10.63 12.99 0.90
N THR A 343 11.38 13.77 1.68
CA THR A 343 11.88 13.34 3.01
C THR A 343 10.75 13.10 3.99
N LEU A 344 9.78 14.02 4.07
CA LEU A 344 8.67 13.90 5.03
C LEU A 344 7.70 12.79 4.63
N THR A 345 7.51 12.54 3.33
CA THR A 345 6.75 11.39 2.84
C THR A 345 7.44 10.07 3.22
N SER A 346 8.79 9.98 3.07
CA SER A 346 9.55 8.80 3.51
C SER A 346 9.49 8.58 5.03
N VAL A 347 9.52 9.67 5.82
CA VAL A 347 9.35 9.58 7.28
C VAL A 347 7.96 9.08 7.66
N ALA A 348 6.90 9.53 6.96
CA ALA A 348 5.55 9.01 7.17
C ALA A 348 5.45 7.52 6.80
N GLY A 349 6.07 7.12 5.68
CA GLY A 349 6.19 5.72 5.25
C GLY A 349 6.88 4.85 6.31
N LEU A 350 8.05 5.30 6.81
CA LEU A 350 8.75 4.59 7.90
C LEU A 350 7.88 4.47 9.16
N GLY A 351 7.14 5.53 9.50
CA GLY A 351 6.17 5.49 10.60
C GLY A 351 5.07 4.46 10.37
N THR A 352 4.60 4.31 9.14
CA THR A 352 3.61 3.30 8.74
C THR A 352 4.18 1.88 8.90
N GLU A 353 5.42 1.63 8.44
CA GLU A 353 6.06 0.32 8.58
C GLU A 353 6.31 -0.07 10.05
N LEU A 354 6.71 0.89 10.89
CA LEU A 354 6.82 0.65 12.33
C LEU A 354 5.45 0.34 12.96
N GLY A 355 4.40 1.02 12.50
CA GLY A 355 3.03 0.76 12.90
C GLY A 355 2.52 -0.63 12.45
N ASN A 356 2.82 -1.03 11.21
CA ASN A 356 2.56 -2.38 10.70
C ASN A 356 3.20 -3.44 11.57
N PHE A 357 4.49 -3.29 11.86
CA PHE A 357 5.25 -4.21 12.69
C PHE A 357 4.65 -4.34 14.10
N ALA A 358 4.30 -3.21 14.74
CA ALA A 358 3.64 -3.21 16.04
C ALA A 358 2.26 -3.89 15.98
N THR A 359 1.52 -3.69 14.89
CA THR A 359 0.21 -4.29 14.67
C THR A 359 0.31 -5.80 14.48
N TYR A 360 1.31 -6.31 13.74
CA TYR A 360 1.53 -7.76 13.60
C TYR A 360 1.73 -8.43 14.97
N GLY A 361 2.56 -7.84 15.84
CA GLY A 361 2.77 -8.36 17.20
C GLY A 361 1.53 -8.27 18.08
N ALA A 362 0.83 -7.14 18.08
CA ALA A 362 -0.39 -6.94 18.87
C ALA A 362 -1.52 -7.88 18.41
N TYR A 363 -1.67 -8.03 17.08
CA TYR A 363 -2.62 -8.96 16.49
C TYR A 363 -2.31 -10.40 16.88
N ALA A 364 -1.07 -10.85 16.77
CA ALA A 364 -0.68 -12.21 17.15
C ALA A 364 -0.95 -12.49 18.63
N ALA A 365 -0.65 -11.54 19.52
CA ALA A 365 -0.97 -11.64 20.94
C ALA A 365 -2.48 -11.81 21.18
N ALA A 366 -3.29 -10.97 20.53
CA ALA A 366 -4.75 -11.03 20.69
C ALA A 366 -5.34 -12.29 20.07
N ALA A 367 -4.95 -12.64 18.84
CA ALA A 367 -5.53 -13.75 18.11
C ALA A 367 -5.18 -15.12 18.73
N THR A 368 -4.00 -15.24 19.33
CA THR A 368 -3.60 -16.48 20.04
C THR A 368 -4.47 -16.75 21.27
N VAL A 369 -4.97 -15.70 21.94
CA VAL A 369 -5.76 -15.82 23.17
C VAL A 369 -7.25 -15.85 22.87
N TRP A 370 -7.73 -15.00 21.95
CA TRP A 370 -9.17 -14.75 21.75
C TRP A 370 -9.67 -15.03 20.33
N GLY A 371 -8.81 -15.53 19.44
CA GLY A 371 -9.15 -15.80 18.03
C GLY A 371 -9.12 -14.56 17.13
N HIS A 372 -9.20 -14.80 15.81
CA HIS A 372 -9.04 -13.77 14.78
C HIS A 372 -10.13 -12.69 14.86
N GLY A 373 -11.40 -13.06 15.09
CA GLY A 373 -12.50 -12.10 15.17
C GLY A 373 -12.32 -11.06 16.28
N THR A 374 -11.89 -11.49 17.47
CA THR A 374 -11.59 -10.57 18.60
C THR A 374 -10.35 -9.73 18.31
N ALA A 375 -9.33 -10.28 17.67
CA ALA A 375 -8.14 -9.53 17.26
C ALA A 375 -8.50 -8.40 16.28
N PHE A 376 -9.37 -8.65 15.31
CA PHE A 376 -9.92 -7.62 14.42
C PHE A 376 -10.68 -6.53 15.19
N ALA A 377 -11.52 -6.93 16.15
CA ALA A 377 -12.27 -5.97 16.97
C ALA A 377 -11.36 -5.10 17.84
N LEU A 378 -10.34 -5.67 18.47
CA LEU A 378 -9.36 -4.92 19.26
C LEU A 378 -8.52 -3.97 18.40
N SER A 379 -8.25 -4.33 17.16
CA SER A 379 -7.56 -3.48 16.20
C SER A 379 -8.35 -2.23 15.80
N ALA A 380 -9.63 -2.12 16.17
CA ALA A 380 -10.41 -0.89 16.05
C ALA A 380 -10.01 0.19 17.08
N LEU A 381 -9.41 -0.19 18.22
CA LEU A 381 -9.09 0.74 19.32
C LEU A 381 -8.17 1.90 18.92
N PRO A 382 -7.08 1.71 18.14
CA PRO A 382 -6.24 2.83 17.69
C PRO A 382 -7.03 3.89 16.90
N TYR A 383 -8.01 3.49 16.11
CA TYR A 383 -8.86 4.41 15.34
C TYR A 383 -9.83 5.18 16.22
N VAL A 384 -10.42 4.53 17.23
CA VAL A 384 -11.26 5.20 18.23
C VAL A 384 -10.41 6.22 18.99
N LEU A 385 -9.21 5.87 19.42
CA LEU A 385 -8.29 6.79 20.09
C LEU A 385 -7.94 7.98 19.18
N THR A 386 -7.60 7.73 17.94
CA THR A 386 -7.30 8.78 16.95
C THR A 386 -8.50 9.71 16.75
N ALA A 387 -9.72 9.17 16.65
CA ALA A 387 -10.94 9.96 16.53
C ALA A 387 -11.19 10.85 17.77
N LEU A 388 -10.96 10.32 18.97
CA LEU A 388 -11.08 11.06 20.23
C LEU A 388 -10.04 12.20 20.33
N LEU A 389 -8.80 11.95 19.95
CA LEU A 389 -7.73 12.95 19.92
C LEU A 389 -8.07 14.10 18.94
N LEU A 390 -8.58 13.77 17.76
CA LEU A 390 -8.98 14.77 16.75
C LEU A 390 -10.14 15.64 17.24
N THR A 391 -11.15 15.06 17.87
CA THR A 391 -12.28 15.82 18.43
C THR A 391 -11.86 16.67 19.63
N GLY A 392 -10.97 16.18 20.49
CA GLY A 392 -10.38 16.94 21.60
C GLY A 392 -9.60 18.16 21.10
N ALA A 393 -8.73 17.98 20.12
CA ALA A 393 -7.98 19.08 19.51
C ALA A 393 -8.89 20.13 18.83
N ALA A 394 -9.96 19.70 18.17
CA ALA A 394 -10.92 20.60 17.54
C ALA A 394 -11.68 21.44 18.59
N ARG A 395 -12.03 20.87 19.73
CA ARG A 395 -12.69 21.57 20.83
C ARG A 395 -11.79 22.63 21.48
N THR A 396 -10.53 22.30 21.72
CA THR A 396 -9.55 23.25 22.31
C THR A 396 -9.29 24.44 21.40
N THR A 397 -9.13 24.21 20.08
CA THR A 397 -8.96 25.30 19.11
C THR A 397 -10.21 26.18 19.00
N ALA A 398 -11.40 25.59 19.01
CA ALA A 398 -12.66 26.35 19.00
C ALA A 398 -12.86 27.20 20.28
N ALA A 399 -12.50 26.63 21.45
CA ALA A 399 -12.55 27.36 22.74
C ALA A 399 -11.59 28.54 22.76
N ALA A 400 -10.33 28.32 22.29
CA ALA A 400 -9.32 29.38 22.18
C ALA A 400 -9.76 30.51 21.22
N ALA A 401 -10.35 30.16 20.08
CA ALA A 401 -10.88 31.14 19.13
C ALA A 401 -12.04 31.95 19.72
N ARG A 402 -12.94 31.33 20.49
CA ARG A 402 -14.03 32.00 21.19
C ARG A 402 -13.51 32.95 22.29
N ALA A 403 -12.49 32.52 23.05
CA ALA A 403 -11.87 33.36 24.08
C ALA A 403 -11.23 34.62 23.47
N ARG A 404 -10.49 34.49 22.37
CA ARG A 404 -9.90 35.62 21.63
C ARG A 404 -10.95 36.58 21.05
N ARG A 405 -12.11 36.09 20.60
CA ARG A 405 -13.21 36.94 20.13
C ARG A 405 -13.88 37.68 21.28
N ARG A 406 -13.99 37.10 22.49
CA ARG A 406 -14.54 37.76 23.68
C ARG A 406 -13.61 38.88 24.17
N SER A 407 -12.29 38.64 24.23
CA SER A 407 -11.32 39.66 24.65
C SER A 407 -11.27 40.89 23.69
N ARG A 408 -11.55 40.68 22.37
CA ARG A 408 -11.65 41.78 21.40
C ARG A 408 -12.96 42.56 21.44
N ARG A 409 -13.99 42.07 22.14
CA ARG A 409 -15.32 42.70 22.23
C ARG A 409 -15.58 43.43 23.58
N SER A 410 -14.67 43.35 24.55
CA SER A 410 -14.73 44.19 25.76
C SER A 410 -14.15 45.58 25.42
N PRO A 411 -14.96 46.61 25.27
CA PRO A 411 -14.45 47.99 25.13
C PRO A 411 -13.91 48.43 26.48
N SER A 412 -12.76 49.08 26.47
CA SER A 412 -12.20 49.87 27.59
C SER A 412 -13.06 51.10 27.81
#